data_83e381cd1cfb17f1919b1c1304ff11bc
#
_entry.id   83e381cd1cfb17f1919b1c1304ff11bc
#
_cell.length_a   1.000
_cell.length_b   1.000
_cell.length_c   1.000
_cell.angle_alpha   90.00
_cell.angle_beta   90.00
_cell.angle_gamma   90.00
#
_symmetry.space_group_name_H-M   'P 1'
#
loop_
_entity.id
_entity.type
_entity.pdbx_description
1 polymer ?
#
loop_
_entity_poly.entity_id
_entity_poly.type
_entity_poly.pdbx_seq_one_letter_code
_entity_poly.pdbx_strand_id
1 'polypeptide(L)'
;VELLAQRRLRRVLVVTSTPVLPQLGFLFEALNHAGCVIISSPPVDQEPTVAIFEGVLQKARDEAVEAVLGVGGGSALDVAKLTAALARGGQPVREVLGINLLQGRDLFLVCLPTTSGTGSEVSPNAILLDETDQMKKGVVSPHLVPDAAVVDLFLTLSVPPAVTAATGLDALTHCLD
;
A
#
# COMPACT_ATOMS: atom_id res chain seq x y z
N VAL A 1 -10.33 -0.08 12.03
CA VAL A 1 -10.47 1.15 12.83
C VAL A 1 -10.03 0.91 14.26
N GLU A 2 -10.49 -0.17 14.94
CA GLU A 2 -10.13 -0.49 16.33
C GLU A 2 -8.62 -0.54 16.57
N LEU A 3 -7.85 -1.14 15.65
CA LEU A 3 -6.39 -1.21 15.73
C LEU A 3 -5.72 0.17 15.80
N LEU A 4 -6.25 1.15 15.07
CA LEU A 4 -5.76 2.53 15.08
C LEU A 4 -6.10 3.22 16.41
N ALA A 5 -7.36 3.04 16.87
CA ALA A 5 -7.83 3.60 18.12
C ALA A 5 -7.03 3.08 19.33
N GLN A 6 -6.78 1.78 19.41
CA GLN A 6 -5.97 1.16 20.46
C GLN A 6 -4.55 1.74 20.52
N ARG A 7 -3.98 2.11 19.37
CA ARG A 7 -2.64 2.73 19.25
C ARG A 7 -2.67 4.26 19.32
N ARG A 8 -3.86 4.86 19.45
CA ARG A 8 -4.06 6.33 19.46
C ARG A 8 -3.54 7.03 18.20
N LEU A 9 -3.54 6.32 17.06
CA LEU A 9 -3.11 6.86 15.78
C LEU A 9 -4.27 7.63 15.15
N ARG A 10 -4.05 8.89 14.79
CA ARG A 10 -5.10 9.78 14.32
C ARG A 10 -4.90 10.29 12.91
N ARG A 11 -3.67 10.50 12.47
CA ARG A 11 -3.37 11.01 11.13
C ARG A 11 -3.07 9.82 10.20
N VAL A 12 -4.05 9.50 9.37
CA VAL A 12 -4.05 8.26 8.57
C VAL A 12 -3.98 8.59 7.10
N LEU A 13 -2.90 8.17 6.43
CA LEU A 13 -2.80 8.24 4.98
C LEU A 13 -3.55 7.04 4.37
N VAL A 14 -4.43 7.30 3.42
CA VAL A 14 -5.08 6.27 2.61
C VAL A 14 -4.44 6.28 1.22
N VAL A 15 -3.77 5.19 0.87
CA VAL A 15 -3.16 4.95 -0.45
C VAL A 15 -4.09 4.03 -1.23
N THR A 16 -4.61 4.52 -2.34
CA THR A 16 -5.60 3.78 -3.15
C THR A 16 -5.54 4.22 -4.61
N SER A 17 -6.37 3.61 -5.44
CA SER A 17 -6.57 3.99 -6.85
C SER A 17 -7.92 4.66 -7.07
N THR A 18 -8.04 5.45 -8.13
CA THR A 18 -9.28 6.15 -8.50
C THR A 18 -10.49 5.22 -8.60
N PRO A 19 -10.41 4.03 -9.22
CA PRO A 19 -11.57 3.11 -9.31
C PRO A 19 -12.03 2.55 -7.96
N VAL A 20 -11.17 2.51 -6.95
CA VAL A 20 -11.48 1.98 -5.62
C VAL A 20 -12.11 3.04 -4.72
N LEU A 21 -11.74 4.31 -4.88
CA LEU A 21 -12.21 5.42 -4.04
C LEU A 21 -13.72 5.45 -3.76
N PRO A 22 -14.61 5.25 -4.75
CA PRO A 22 -16.06 5.30 -4.52
C PRO A 22 -16.57 4.24 -3.54
N GLN A 23 -15.81 3.16 -3.35
CA GLN A 23 -16.20 2.04 -2.46
C GLN A 23 -15.78 2.29 -1.00
N LEU A 24 -14.95 3.30 -0.74
CA LEU A 24 -14.34 3.54 0.57
C LEU A 24 -15.20 4.43 1.49
N GLY A 25 -16.43 4.79 1.09
CA GLY A 25 -17.31 5.65 1.90
C GLY A 25 -17.49 5.13 3.33
N PHE A 26 -17.80 3.85 3.48
CA PHE A 26 -17.95 3.19 4.79
C PHE A 26 -16.66 3.23 5.64
N LEU A 27 -15.49 3.07 5.00
CA LEU A 27 -14.21 3.12 5.69
C LEU A 27 -13.92 4.54 6.18
N PHE A 28 -14.18 5.55 5.34
CA PHE A 28 -13.98 6.95 5.69
C PHE A 28 -14.92 7.39 6.82
N GLU A 29 -16.19 6.98 6.77
CA GLU A 29 -17.13 7.21 7.87
C GLU A 29 -16.63 6.58 9.18
N ALA A 30 -16.22 5.32 9.15
CA ALA A 30 -15.70 4.63 10.32
C ALA A 30 -14.44 5.29 10.90
N LEU A 31 -13.51 5.74 10.05
CA LEU A 31 -12.30 6.45 10.46
C LEU A 31 -12.65 7.81 11.09
N ASN A 32 -13.59 8.57 10.48
CA ASN A 32 -14.06 9.85 11.00
C ASN A 32 -14.74 9.69 12.37
N HIS A 33 -15.60 8.68 12.54
CA HIS A 33 -16.24 8.39 13.83
C HIS A 33 -15.22 8.02 14.91
N ALA A 34 -14.10 7.41 14.53
CA ALA A 34 -13.01 7.12 15.46
C ALA A 34 -12.11 8.35 15.75
N GLY A 35 -12.41 9.50 15.18
CA GLY A 35 -11.65 10.74 15.36
C GLY A 35 -10.33 10.76 14.59
N CYS A 36 -10.22 10.00 13.50
CA CYS A 36 -9.06 10.03 12.63
C CYS A 36 -9.16 11.19 11.63
N VAL A 37 -8.04 11.82 11.35
CA VAL A 37 -7.86 12.75 10.24
C VAL A 37 -7.39 11.94 9.03
N ILE A 38 -8.23 11.90 8.00
CA ILE A 38 -7.97 11.13 6.78
C ILE A 38 -7.19 12.01 5.81
N ILE A 39 -6.04 11.53 5.38
CA ILE A 39 -5.20 12.13 4.35
C ILE A 39 -5.28 11.22 3.10
N SER A 40 -5.81 11.73 2.00
CA SER A 40 -5.79 11.00 0.74
C SER A 40 -4.46 11.21 0.02
N SER A 41 -3.83 10.11 -0.40
CA SER A 41 -2.65 10.19 -1.27
C SER A 41 -3.04 10.59 -2.70
N PRO A 42 -2.07 11.03 -3.54
CA PRO A 42 -2.23 10.90 -4.98
C PRO A 42 -2.63 9.48 -5.36
N PRO A 43 -3.55 9.28 -6.34
CA PRO A 43 -4.02 7.95 -6.70
C PRO A 43 -2.92 7.12 -7.40
N VAL A 44 -2.93 5.81 -7.15
CA VAL A 44 -2.05 4.84 -7.80
C VAL A 44 -2.85 4.09 -8.86
N ASP A 45 -3.02 4.71 -10.03
CA ASP A 45 -3.88 4.21 -11.10
C ASP A 45 -3.16 3.37 -12.15
N GLN A 46 -1.86 3.32 -12.08
CA GLN A 46 -1.01 2.59 -13.01
C GLN A 46 0.11 1.88 -12.26
N GLU A 47 0.99 1.22 -12.99
CA GLU A 47 2.18 0.62 -12.40
C GLU A 47 2.98 1.68 -11.63
N PRO A 48 3.30 1.44 -10.34
CA PRO A 48 3.91 2.46 -9.52
C PRO A 48 5.35 2.70 -9.95
N THR A 49 5.62 3.91 -10.43
CA THR A 49 6.98 4.37 -10.69
C THR A 49 7.62 4.93 -9.43
N VAL A 50 8.95 5.10 -9.47
CA VAL A 50 9.66 5.80 -8.39
C VAL A 50 9.08 7.20 -8.17
N ALA A 51 8.76 7.94 -9.25
CA ALA A 51 8.19 9.29 -9.15
C ALA A 51 6.78 9.30 -8.52
N ILE A 52 5.91 8.35 -8.87
CA ILE A 52 4.58 8.21 -8.23
C ILE A 52 4.75 7.94 -6.74
N PHE A 53 5.63 7.01 -6.38
CA PHE A 53 5.92 6.68 -4.99
C PHE A 53 6.44 7.91 -4.22
N GLU A 54 7.41 8.65 -4.77
CA GLU A 54 7.97 9.85 -4.14
C GLU A 54 6.92 10.92 -3.89
N GLY A 55 5.95 11.09 -4.80
CA GLY A 55 4.81 11.99 -4.60
C GLY A 55 3.92 11.58 -3.40
N VAL A 56 3.66 10.28 -3.23
CA VAL A 56 2.92 9.76 -2.06
C VAL A 56 3.74 9.90 -0.79
N LEU A 57 5.03 9.60 -0.84
CA LEU A 57 5.95 9.73 0.29
C LEU A 57 6.05 11.18 0.77
N GLN A 58 6.16 12.14 -0.16
CA GLN A 58 6.22 13.55 0.19
C GLN A 58 4.92 13.99 0.88
N LYS A 59 3.76 13.60 0.35
CA LYS A 59 2.47 13.87 1.00
C LYS A 59 2.41 13.30 2.42
N ALA A 60 2.90 12.08 2.62
CA ALA A 60 2.95 11.45 3.95
C ALA A 60 3.79 12.26 4.94
N ARG A 61 4.92 12.80 4.50
CA ARG A 61 5.84 13.63 5.29
C ARG A 61 5.23 14.99 5.63
N ASP A 62 4.70 15.69 4.63
CA ASP A 62 4.10 17.03 4.79
C ASP A 62 2.94 17.01 5.78
N GLU A 63 2.16 15.94 5.75
CA GLU A 63 1.01 15.75 6.62
C GLU A 63 1.35 15.08 7.96
N ALA A 64 2.61 14.77 8.20
CA ALA A 64 3.09 14.11 9.43
C ALA A 64 2.21 12.90 9.83
N VAL A 65 1.98 11.99 8.88
CA VAL A 65 1.09 10.84 9.09
C VAL A 65 1.63 9.87 10.14
N GLU A 66 0.74 9.19 10.82
CA GLU A 66 1.04 8.24 11.90
C GLU A 66 0.79 6.79 11.48
N ALA A 67 -0.09 6.60 10.50
CA ALA A 67 -0.42 5.29 9.95
C ALA A 67 -0.67 5.38 8.46
N VAL A 68 -0.46 4.26 7.75
CA VAL A 68 -0.77 4.11 6.33
C VAL A 68 -1.76 2.97 6.15
N LEU A 69 -2.84 3.23 5.43
CA LEU A 69 -3.78 2.24 4.95
C LEU A 69 -3.60 2.10 3.43
N GLY A 70 -3.10 0.96 2.98
CA GLY A 70 -3.12 0.58 1.57
C GLY A 70 -4.44 -0.11 1.25
N VAL A 71 -5.22 0.43 0.31
CA VAL A 71 -6.51 -0.16 -0.12
C VAL A 71 -6.51 -0.26 -1.63
N GLY A 72 -6.35 -1.46 -2.18
CA GLY A 72 -6.26 -1.62 -3.63
C GLY A 72 -5.64 -2.93 -4.05
N GLY A 73 -5.23 -3.03 -5.29
CA GLY A 73 -4.41 -4.11 -5.81
C GLY A 73 -2.93 -3.97 -5.39
N GLY A 74 -2.10 -4.90 -5.83
CA GLY A 74 -0.68 -4.96 -5.46
C GLY A 74 0.06 -3.64 -5.59
N SER A 75 -0.17 -2.87 -6.67
CA SER A 75 0.47 -1.57 -6.90
C SER A 75 0.23 -0.56 -5.78
N ALA A 76 -1.03 -0.43 -5.33
CA ALA A 76 -1.37 0.48 -4.24
C ALA A 76 -0.81 -0.01 -2.90
N LEU A 77 -0.84 -1.33 -2.68
CA LEU A 77 -0.29 -1.93 -1.46
C LEU A 77 1.23 -1.78 -1.39
N ASP A 78 1.94 -1.96 -2.49
CA ASP A 78 3.40 -1.80 -2.57
C ASP A 78 3.82 -0.36 -2.27
N VAL A 79 3.12 0.63 -2.85
CA VAL A 79 3.34 2.05 -2.52
C VAL A 79 3.06 2.33 -1.05
N ALA A 80 1.98 1.78 -0.49
CA ALA A 80 1.64 1.95 0.93
C ALA A 80 2.72 1.37 1.85
N LYS A 81 3.24 0.17 1.54
CA LYS A 81 4.30 -0.51 2.29
C LYS A 81 5.59 0.31 2.32
N LEU A 82 6.04 0.75 1.15
CA LEU A 82 7.23 1.59 1.04
C LEU A 82 7.03 2.95 1.71
N THR A 83 5.85 3.56 1.60
CA THR A 83 5.54 4.82 2.28
C THR A 83 5.61 4.65 3.79
N ALA A 84 5.03 3.58 4.34
CA ALA A 84 5.10 3.31 5.77
C ALA A 84 6.53 3.10 6.27
N ALA A 85 7.39 2.51 5.45
CA ALA A 85 8.79 2.26 5.79
C ALA A 85 9.67 3.52 5.70
N LEU A 86 9.43 4.39 4.71
CA LEU A 86 10.34 5.49 4.39
C LEU A 86 9.85 6.88 4.81
N ALA A 87 8.63 7.01 5.37
CA ALA A 87 8.05 8.32 5.68
C ALA A 87 8.86 9.11 6.73
N ARG A 88 9.35 8.46 7.76
CA ARG A 88 10.13 9.11 8.84
C ARG A 88 11.63 8.90 8.70
N GLY A 89 12.04 7.84 7.99
CA GLY A 89 13.44 7.54 7.74
C GLY A 89 14.08 8.48 6.72
N GLY A 90 15.39 8.59 6.76
CA GLY A 90 16.18 9.38 5.81
C GLY A 90 16.63 8.60 4.56
N GLN A 91 16.30 7.32 4.43
CA GLN A 91 16.77 6.52 3.30
C GLN A 91 16.05 6.93 2.00
N PRO A 92 16.79 7.29 0.94
CA PRO A 92 16.24 7.43 -0.40
C PRO A 92 15.73 6.08 -0.92
N VAL A 93 14.63 6.08 -1.68
CA VAL A 93 14.05 4.83 -2.21
C VAL A 93 15.02 4.06 -3.09
N ARG A 94 15.87 4.74 -3.85
CA ARG A 94 16.85 4.09 -4.74
C ARG A 94 17.93 3.31 -3.98
N GLU A 95 18.20 3.67 -2.73
CA GLU A 95 19.18 2.97 -1.89
C GLU A 95 18.62 1.70 -1.24
N VAL A 96 17.29 1.54 -1.23
CA VAL A 96 16.62 0.37 -0.65
C VAL A 96 16.15 -0.65 -1.69
N LEU A 97 16.34 -0.34 -3.00
CA LEU A 97 16.06 -1.29 -4.08
C LEU A 97 16.99 -2.50 -3.98
N GLY A 98 16.44 -3.64 -3.59
CA GLY A 98 17.19 -4.88 -3.36
C GLY A 98 16.68 -5.64 -2.14
N ILE A 99 17.54 -6.50 -1.59
CA ILE A 99 17.17 -7.40 -0.50
C ILE A 99 17.80 -6.95 0.81
N ASN A 100 16.96 -6.77 1.84
CA ASN A 100 17.38 -6.41 3.22
C ASN A 100 18.17 -5.10 3.32
N LEU A 101 17.88 -4.12 2.47
CA LEU A 101 18.51 -2.80 2.51
C LEU A 101 17.71 -1.78 3.32
N LEU A 102 16.44 -2.06 3.62
CA LEU A 102 15.60 -1.26 4.51
C LEU A 102 16.09 -1.41 5.96
N GLN A 103 16.27 -0.26 6.64
CA GLN A 103 16.73 -0.22 8.04
C GLN A 103 15.60 -0.43 9.06
N GLY A 104 14.35 -0.18 8.66
CA GLY A 104 13.20 -0.32 9.55
C GLY A 104 11.90 0.18 8.93
N ARG A 105 10.84 0.19 9.73
CA ARG A 105 9.56 0.82 9.44
C ARG A 105 9.02 1.48 10.69
N ASP A 106 8.66 2.76 10.59
CA ASP A 106 8.24 3.57 11.74
C ASP A 106 6.73 3.80 11.79
N LEU A 107 6.03 3.64 10.66
CA LEU A 107 4.59 3.86 10.61
C LEU A 107 3.82 2.54 10.70
N PHE A 108 2.69 2.59 11.40
CA PHE A 108 1.73 1.50 11.44
C PHE A 108 1.11 1.31 10.05
N LEU A 109 1.09 0.08 9.57
CA LEU A 109 0.66 -0.27 8.22
C LEU A 109 -0.46 -1.30 8.24
N VAL A 110 -1.56 -0.98 7.57
CA VAL A 110 -2.67 -1.91 7.31
C VAL A 110 -2.88 -2.03 5.81
N CYS A 111 -2.99 -3.25 5.31
CA CYS A 111 -3.30 -3.53 3.91
C CYS A 111 -4.69 -4.15 3.77
N LEU A 112 -5.49 -3.60 2.85
CA LEU A 112 -6.82 -4.07 2.47
C LEU A 112 -6.79 -4.38 0.96
N PRO A 113 -6.56 -5.63 0.55
CA PRO A 113 -6.53 -5.99 -0.86
C PRO A 113 -7.93 -5.89 -1.49
N THR A 114 -7.99 -5.37 -2.71
CA THR A 114 -9.21 -5.36 -3.54
C THR A 114 -9.13 -6.32 -4.70
N THR A 115 -8.01 -7.04 -4.86
CA THR A 115 -7.79 -8.08 -5.87
C THR A 115 -7.29 -9.34 -5.21
N SER A 116 -7.61 -10.51 -5.78
CA SER A 116 -7.09 -11.81 -5.34
C SER A 116 -6.01 -12.25 -6.34
N GLY A 117 -4.75 -12.19 -5.95
CA GLY A 117 -3.63 -12.55 -6.84
C GLY A 117 -2.28 -12.38 -6.18
N THR A 118 -1.82 -11.15 -6.06
CA THR A 118 -0.45 -10.81 -5.69
C THR A 118 -0.01 -11.22 -4.28
N GLY A 119 -0.95 -11.37 -3.33
CA GLY A 119 -0.61 -11.60 -1.91
C GLY A 119 0.20 -10.47 -1.27
N SER A 120 0.20 -9.26 -1.87
CA SER A 120 1.01 -8.14 -1.39
C SER A 120 0.66 -7.71 0.04
N GLU A 121 -0.56 -7.99 0.49
CA GLU A 121 -1.02 -7.69 1.85
C GLU A 121 -0.33 -8.51 2.94
N VAL A 122 0.40 -9.56 2.59
CA VAL A 122 1.14 -10.42 3.54
C VAL A 122 2.60 -10.64 3.13
N SER A 123 3.02 -10.14 1.96
CA SER A 123 4.35 -10.39 1.43
C SER A 123 5.39 -9.37 1.92
N PRO A 124 6.68 -9.76 2.04
CA PRO A 124 7.77 -8.89 2.46
C PRO A 124 8.38 -8.06 1.31
N ASN A 125 7.73 -7.97 0.16
CA ASN A 125 8.26 -7.31 -1.03
C ASN A 125 7.36 -6.18 -1.53
N ALA A 126 7.95 -5.21 -2.20
CA ALA A 126 7.26 -4.16 -2.95
C ALA A 126 8.03 -3.89 -4.24
N ILE A 127 7.31 -3.59 -5.32
CA ILE A 127 7.90 -3.41 -6.65
C ILE A 127 7.60 -2.00 -7.15
N LEU A 128 8.64 -1.35 -7.69
CA LEU A 128 8.52 -0.07 -8.40
C LEU A 128 9.15 -0.18 -9.79
N LEU A 129 8.60 0.55 -10.74
CA LEU A 129 9.25 0.79 -12.03
C LEU A 129 10.24 1.94 -11.87
N ASP A 130 11.52 1.66 -12.10
CA ASP A 130 12.54 2.71 -12.18
C ASP A 130 12.55 3.30 -13.59
N GLU A 131 12.14 4.56 -13.71
CA GLU A 131 12.03 5.23 -15.00
C GLU A 131 13.39 5.51 -15.65
N THR A 132 14.48 5.42 -14.90
CA THR A 132 15.82 5.70 -15.42
C THR A 132 16.32 4.62 -16.37
N ASP A 133 15.96 3.37 -16.13
CA ASP A 133 16.34 2.20 -16.93
C ASP A 133 15.14 1.38 -17.40
N GLN A 134 13.91 1.84 -17.11
CA GLN A 134 12.65 1.17 -17.47
C GLN A 134 12.54 -0.26 -16.92
N MET A 135 13.16 -0.51 -15.77
CA MET A 135 13.15 -1.83 -15.14
C MET A 135 12.32 -1.84 -13.86
N LYS A 136 11.59 -2.94 -13.66
CA LYS A 136 10.95 -3.22 -12.38
C LYS A 136 12.00 -3.63 -11.36
N LYS A 137 12.02 -2.94 -10.24
CA LYS A 137 12.94 -3.21 -9.13
C LYS A 137 12.17 -3.50 -7.87
N GLY A 138 12.55 -4.56 -7.18
CA GLY A 138 11.93 -4.97 -5.93
C GLY A 138 12.70 -4.45 -4.72
N VAL A 139 11.96 -4.14 -3.68
CA VAL A 139 12.46 -4.04 -2.31
C VAL A 139 11.97 -5.26 -1.56
N VAL A 140 12.87 -6.05 -1.01
CA VAL A 140 12.53 -7.23 -0.21
C VAL A 140 13.05 -7.02 1.21
N SER A 141 12.14 -6.96 2.18
CA SER A 141 12.52 -6.76 3.58
C SER A 141 11.37 -7.19 4.52
N PRO A 142 11.68 -7.82 5.67
CA PRO A 142 10.66 -8.13 6.68
C PRO A 142 9.94 -6.87 7.19
N HIS A 143 10.53 -5.69 7.06
CA HIS A 143 9.92 -4.43 7.44
C HIS A 143 8.74 -4.01 6.53
N LEU A 144 8.56 -4.65 5.38
CA LEU A 144 7.42 -4.40 4.48
C LEU A 144 6.19 -5.25 4.82
N VAL A 145 6.32 -6.26 5.67
CA VAL A 145 5.14 -7.04 6.10
C VAL A 145 4.22 -6.14 6.93
N PRO A 146 2.94 -5.99 6.55
CA PRO A 146 2.00 -5.14 7.27
C PRO A 146 1.76 -5.60 8.72
N ASP A 147 1.39 -4.65 9.59
CA ASP A 147 0.96 -4.95 10.97
C ASP A 147 -0.39 -5.68 10.98
N ALA A 148 -1.21 -5.44 9.97
CA ALA A 148 -2.47 -6.15 9.76
C ALA A 148 -2.83 -6.21 8.27
N ALA A 149 -3.36 -7.35 7.86
CA ALA A 149 -4.06 -7.52 6.59
C ALA A 149 -5.55 -7.72 6.87
N VAL A 150 -6.40 -6.96 6.19
CA VAL A 150 -7.86 -7.08 6.31
C VAL A 150 -8.40 -7.52 4.96
N VAL A 151 -8.71 -8.80 4.83
CA VAL A 151 -9.27 -9.38 3.61
C VAL A 151 -10.78 -9.35 3.70
N ASP A 152 -11.40 -8.44 2.96
CA ASP A 152 -12.84 -8.30 2.87
C ASP A 152 -13.30 -8.60 1.44
N LEU A 153 -14.11 -9.64 1.28
CA LEU A 153 -14.62 -10.05 -0.03
C LEU A 153 -15.45 -8.97 -0.72
N PHE A 154 -16.13 -8.10 0.03
CA PHE A 154 -16.90 -7.00 -0.55
C PHE A 154 -16.04 -6.03 -1.35
N LEU A 155 -14.77 -5.86 -1.00
CA LEU A 155 -13.84 -5.00 -1.73
C LEU A 155 -13.45 -5.58 -3.11
N THR A 156 -13.70 -6.85 -3.36
CA THR A 156 -13.38 -7.51 -4.64
C THR A 156 -14.55 -7.57 -5.62
N LEU A 157 -15.78 -7.28 -5.18
CA LEU A 157 -16.99 -7.49 -5.99
C LEU A 157 -17.08 -6.59 -7.22
N SER A 158 -16.46 -5.42 -7.19
CA SER A 158 -16.45 -4.46 -8.30
C SER A 158 -15.29 -4.64 -9.27
N VAL A 159 -14.41 -5.61 -9.03
CA VAL A 159 -13.26 -5.86 -9.91
C VAL A 159 -13.74 -6.35 -11.28
N PRO A 160 -13.31 -5.71 -12.39
CA PRO A 160 -13.69 -6.13 -13.73
C PRO A 160 -13.26 -7.58 -14.02
N PRO A 161 -14.04 -8.35 -14.78
CA PRO A 161 -13.73 -9.75 -15.09
C PRO A 161 -12.33 -9.97 -15.69
N ALA A 162 -11.86 -9.06 -16.53
CA ALA A 162 -10.51 -9.13 -17.10
C ALA A 162 -9.41 -9.01 -16.04
N VAL A 163 -9.60 -8.14 -15.05
CA VAL A 163 -8.65 -8.00 -13.94
C VAL A 163 -8.72 -9.22 -13.02
N THR A 164 -9.92 -9.73 -12.73
CA THR A 164 -10.10 -10.97 -11.96
C THR A 164 -9.39 -12.15 -12.62
N ALA A 165 -9.50 -12.29 -13.94
CA ALA A 165 -8.82 -13.34 -14.68
C ALA A 165 -7.29 -13.19 -14.62
N ALA A 166 -6.78 -11.97 -14.82
CA ALA A 166 -5.34 -11.70 -14.77
C ALA A 166 -4.75 -11.98 -13.38
N THR A 167 -5.41 -11.49 -12.31
CA THR A 167 -4.93 -11.71 -10.94
C THR A 167 -5.09 -13.16 -10.49
N GLY A 168 -6.13 -13.87 -10.98
CA GLY A 168 -6.29 -15.29 -10.74
C GLY A 168 -5.20 -16.14 -11.40
N LEU A 169 -4.78 -15.79 -12.62
CA LEU A 169 -3.64 -16.43 -13.29
C LEU A 169 -2.32 -16.13 -12.56
N ASP A 170 -2.15 -14.92 -12.06
CA ASP A 170 -1.01 -14.53 -11.22
C ASP A 170 -0.92 -15.42 -9.97
N ALA A 171 -2.04 -15.56 -9.24
CA ALA A 171 -2.11 -16.44 -8.07
C ALA A 171 -1.79 -17.90 -8.43
N LEU A 172 -2.31 -18.40 -9.57
CA LEU A 172 -2.02 -19.76 -10.03
C LEU A 172 -0.52 -19.94 -10.33
N THR A 173 0.11 -18.96 -10.96
CA THR A 173 1.56 -19.00 -11.26
C THR A 173 2.38 -19.11 -9.99
N HIS A 174 2.05 -18.31 -8.97
CA HIS A 174 2.71 -18.39 -7.65
C HIS A 174 2.49 -19.73 -6.91
N CYS A 175 1.47 -20.48 -7.27
CA CYS A 175 1.26 -21.82 -6.69
C CYS A 175 2.03 -22.92 -7.41
N LEU A 176 2.54 -22.65 -8.63
CA LEU A 176 3.25 -23.63 -9.46
C LEU A 176 4.77 -23.52 -9.34
N ASP A 177 5.27 -22.39 -8.86
CA ASP A 177 6.69 -22.12 -8.58
C ASP A 177 7.10 -22.70 -7.20
#